data_b983d16bef85e7cc884f2666ec0b4eaa
#
_entry.id   b983d16bef85e7cc884f2666ec0b4eaa
#
_cell.length_a   1.000
_cell.length_b   1.000
_cell.length_c   1.000
_cell.angle_alpha   90.00
_cell.angle_beta   90.00
_cell.angle_gamma   90.00
#
_symmetry.space_group_name_H-M   'P 1'
#
loop_
_entity.id
_entity.type
_entity.pdbx_description
1 polymer ?
#
loop_
_entity_poly.entity_id
_entity_poly.type
_entity_poly.pdbx_seq_one_letter_code
_entity_poly.pdbx_strand_id
1 'polypeptide(L)'
;MTTPLFESSIRSLPLLGRGKVRDIYAVDADTLLIVTSDRLSAFDVILPDPIPRKGEVLTAMAGFWFARLGHIVPNQLTGIDPETVVAADEREQVRGRALVVKRLTPLPIEAVVRGYVIGSGWKDYQDTGAICGIKLPAGLKQAQKLPAPIFTPGQQGRSR
;
A
#
# COMPACT_ATOMS: atom_id res chain seq x y z
N MET A 1 -4.89 25.80 -6.65
CA MET A 1 -4.66 24.36 -6.93
C MET A 1 -3.52 23.91 -6.05
N THR A 2 -3.67 22.84 -5.28
CA THR A 2 -2.59 22.28 -4.46
C THR A 2 -1.51 21.69 -5.35
N THR A 3 -0.25 22.05 -5.13
CA THR A 3 0.88 21.48 -5.85
C THR A 3 0.99 19.99 -5.50
N PRO A 4 1.06 19.09 -6.48
CA PRO A 4 1.23 17.66 -6.21
C PRO A 4 2.52 17.38 -5.46
N LEU A 5 2.49 16.50 -4.48
CA LEU A 5 3.67 16.06 -3.75
C LEU A 5 4.32 14.87 -4.45
N PHE A 6 5.43 15.10 -5.16
CA PHE A 6 6.20 14.00 -5.78
C PHE A 6 7.07 13.31 -4.72
N GLU A 7 7.87 14.04 -3.96
CA GLU A 7 8.68 13.56 -2.85
C GLU A 7 8.53 14.49 -1.64
N SER A 8 8.47 13.91 -0.45
CA SER A 8 8.52 14.70 0.77
C SER A 8 9.96 15.06 1.14
N SER A 9 10.11 16.23 1.77
CA SER A 9 11.41 16.79 2.20
C SER A 9 11.38 17.15 3.69
N ILE A 10 10.88 16.24 4.53
CA ILE A 10 10.82 16.40 5.98
C ILE A 10 12.23 16.28 6.53
N ARG A 11 12.71 17.33 7.23
CA ARG A 11 14.06 17.43 7.82
C ARG A 11 14.05 17.19 9.31
N SER A 12 12.90 17.35 9.95
CA SER A 12 12.73 17.16 11.40
C SER A 12 12.78 15.69 11.82
N LEU A 13 12.64 14.76 10.87
CA LEU A 13 12.65 13.32 11.11
C LEU A 13 13.67 12.60 10.20
N PRO A 14 14.36 11.56 10.70
CA PRO A 14 15.23 10.72 9.88
C PRO A 14 14.44 9.98 8.79
N LEU A 15 14.82 10.16 7.53
CA LEU A 15 14.30 9.37 6.41
C LEU A 15 14.88 7.96 6.47
N LEU A 16 14.02 6.94 6.55
CA LEU A 16 14.41 5.52 6.52
C LEU A 16 14.43 4.95 5.12
N GLY A 17 13.56 5.44 4.24
CA GLY A 17 13.51 4.97 2.86
C GLY A 17 12.39 5.60 2.04
N ARG A 18 12.55 5.52 0.73
CA ARG A 18 11.54 5.89 -0.25
C ARG A 18 11.10 4.68 -1.03
N GLY A 19 9.82 4.35 -0.90
CA GLY A 19 9.17 3.37 -1.77
C GLY A 19 8.68 4.01 -3.06
N LYS A 20 8.06 3.21 -3.92
CA LYS A 20 7.53 3.68 -5.21
C LYS A 20 6.55 4.84 -5.08
N VAL A 21 5.74 4.87 -4.01
CA VAL A 21 4.69 5.87 -3.78
C VAL A 21 4.60 6.36 -2.34
N ARG A 22 5.51 5.98 -1.46
CA ARG A 22 5.53 6.37 -0.04
C ARG A 22 6.94 6.70 0.40
N ASP A 23 7.03 7.69 1.29
CA ASP A 23 8.27 8.04 1.98
C ASP A 23 8.09 7.70 3.46
N ILE A 24 9.09 7.08 4.08
CA ILE A 24 9.02 6.51 5.44
C ILE A 24 10.07 7.17 6.30
N TYR A 25 9.62 7.76 7.42
CA TYR A 25 10.46 8.43 8.40
C TYR A 25 10.36 7.75 9.76
N ALA A 26 11.43 7.81 10.55
CA ALA A 26 11.40 7.40 11.95
C ALA A 26 10.85 8.55 12.81
N VAL A 27 9.82 8.28 13.60
CA VAL A 27 9.38 9.21 14.64
C VAL A 27 10.15 8.93 15.92
N ASP A 28 10.16 7.66 16.33
CA ASP A 28 10.90 7.14 17.48
C ASP A 28 11.27 5.66 17.27
N ALA A 29 11.62 4.97 18.37
CA ALA A 29 11.99 3.54 18.32
C ALA A 29 10.82 2.65 17.84
N ASP A 30 9.58 3.02 18.19
CA ASP A 30 8.40 2.18 18.06
C ASP A 30 7.40 2.68 17.01
N THR A 31 7.61 3.90 16.46
CA THR A 31 6.68 4.51 15.53
C THR A 31 7.36 5.06 14.27
N LEU A 32 6.60 5.05 13.19
CA LEU A 32 6.99 5.56 11.87
C LEU A 32 5.97 6.58 11.38
N LEU A 33 6.45 7.57 10.64
CA LEU A 33 5.61 8.43 9.81
C LEU A 33 5.68 7.91 8.36
N ILE A 34 4.54 7.56 7.79
CA ILE A 34 4.41 7.16 6.39
C ILE A 34 3.71 8.26 5.64
N VAL A 35 4.40 8.89 4.70
CA VAL A 35 3.86 9.95 3.82
C VAL A 35 3.53 9.33 2.48
N THR A 36 2.26 9.38 2.08
CA THR A 36 1.81 8.91 0.77
C THR A 36 1.93 10.04 -0.25
N SER A 37 2.81 9.87 -1.22
CA SER A 37 3.03 10.83 -2.29
C SER A 37 1.96 10.73 -3.38
N ASP A 38 2.00 11.69 -4.31
CA ASP A 38 1.12 11.70 -5.48
C ASP A 38 1.73 10.93 -6.67
N ARG A 39 2.93 10.31 -6.48
CA ARG A 39 3.56 9.45 -7.49
C ARG A 39 2.64 8.32 -7.92
N LEU A 40 2.67 7.99 -9.19
CA LEU A 40 2.04 6.80 -9.76
C LEU A 40 3.13 5.80 -10.14
N SER A 41 2.93 4.53 -9.80
CA SER A 41 3.79 3.44 -10.25
C SER A 41 2.95 2.42 -11.02
N ALA A 42 3.43 2.03 -12.19
CA ALA A 42 2.83 0.97 -13.01
C ALA A 42 3.94 0.07 -13.55
N PHE A 43 3.74 -1.25 -13.50
CA PHE A 43 4.74 -2.25 -13.91
C PHE A 43 6.14 -2.01 -13.30
N ASP A 44 6.17 -1.65 -12.01
CA ASP A 44 7.36 -1.31 -11.24
C ASP A 44 8.13 -0.05 -11.68
N VAL A 45 7.59 0.71 -12.63
CA VAL A 45 8.12 2.00 -13.08
C VAL A 45 7.36 3.13 -12.40
N ILE A 46 8.09 4.09 -11.80
CA ILE A 46 7.51 5.33 -11.29
C ILE A 46 7.35 6.27 -12.48
N LEU A 47 6.10 6.71 -12.73
CA LEU A 47 5.80 7.65 -13.81
C LEU A 47 6.25 9.06 -13.41
N PRO A 48 6.69 9.88 -14.40
CA PRO A 48 7.23 11.21 -14.12
C PRO A 48 6.18 12.21 -13.62
N ASP A 49 4.92 12.05 -14.02
CA ASP A 49 3.85 12.98 -13.69
C ASP A 49 3.05 12.47 -12.47
N PRO A 50 3.03 13.24 -11.37
CA PRO A 50 2.22 12.91 -10.20
C PRO A 50 0.74 13.21 -10.46
N ILE A 51 -0.14 12.42 -9.85
CA ILE A 51 -1.59 12.66 -9.89
C ILE A 51 -1.97 13.53 -8.67
N PRO A 52 -2.42 14.77 -8.88
CA PRO A 52 -2.76 15.67 -7.78
C PRO A 52 -3.74 15.03 -6.78
N ARG A 53 -3.43 15.14 -5.48
CA ARG A 53 -4.23 14.64 -4.37
C ARG A 53 -4.38 13.10 -4.28
N LYS A 54 -3.67 12.33 -5.12
CA LYS A 54 -3.71 10.86 -5.05
C LYS A 54 -3.33 10.35 -3.66
N GLY A 55 -2.28 10.92 -3.05
CA GLY A 55 -1.83 10.56 -1.70
C GLY A 55 -2.92 10.78 -0.64
N GLU A 56 -3.62 11.91 -0.71
CA GLU A 56 -4.72 12.24 0.21
C GLU A 56 -5.88 11.25 0.08
N VAL A 57 -6.31 10.99 -1.15
CA VAL A 57 -7.42 10.05 -1.42
C VAL A 57 -7.10 8.64 -0.91
N LEU A 58 -5.89 8.15 -1.20
CA LEU A 58 -5.48 6.82 -0.76
C LEU A 58 -5.35 6.71 0.76
N THR A 59 -4.85 7.75 1.42
CA THR A 59 -4.76 7.80 2.90
C THR A 59 -6.14 7.83 3.54
N ALA A 60 -7.06 8.65 3.02
CA ALA A 60 -8.44 8.70 3.50
C ALA A 60 -9.16 7.35 3.32
N MET A 61 -8.99 6.69 2.17
CA MET A 61 -9.55 5.35 1.92
C MET A 61 -8.96 4.31 2.87
N ALA A 62 -7.65 4.34 3.12
CA ALA A 62 -7.03 3.43 4.06
C ALA A 62 -7.58 3.62 5.49
N GLY A 63 -7.68 4.88 5.95
CA GLY A 63 -8.27 5.21 7.25
C GLY A 63 -9.71 4.71 7.40
N PHE A 64 -10.54 4.91 6.38
CA PHE A 64 -11.91 4.39 6.35
C PHE A 64 -11.97 2.87 6.53
N TRP A 65 -11.17 2.13 5.79
CA TRP A 65 -11.16 0.67 5.87
C TRP A 65 -10.57 0.16 7.17
N PHE A 66 -9.51 0.77 7.70
CA PHE A 66 -8.96 0.41 9.01
C PHE A 66 -9.98 0.59 10.14
N ALA A 67 -10.74 1.69 10.13
CA ALA A 67 -11.80 1.91 11.11
C ALA A 67 -12.92 0.86 10.97
N ARG A 68 -13.34 0.56 9.74
CA ARG A 68 -14.43 -0.37 9.47
C ARG A 68 -14.07 -1.84 9.78
N LEU A 69 -12.81 -2.23 9.57
CA LEU A 69 -12.34 -3.61 9.72
C LEU A 69 -11.63 -3.87 11.06
N GLY A 70 -11.49 -2.86 11.91
CA GLY A 70 -10.77 -2.95 13.18
C GLY A 70 -11.33 -4.00 14.16
N HIS A 71 -12.60 -4.36 14.01
CA HIS A 71 -13.26 -5.43 14.79
C HIS A 71 -12.89 -6.85 14.32
N ILE A 72 -12.34 -6.98 13.11
CA ILE A 72 -11.91 -8.28 12.53
C ILE A 72 -10.43 -8.53 12.84
N VAL A 73 -9.59 -7.52 12.64
CA VAL A 73 -8.13 -7.64 12.83
C VAL A 73 -7.55 -6.32 13.33
N PRO A 74 -6.61 -6.34 14.29
CA PRO A 74 -5.88 -5.16 14.70
C PRO A 74 -5.11 -4.56 13.52
N ASN A 75 -4.91 -3.24 13.54
CA ASN A 75 -4.13 -2.54 12.53
C ASN A 75 -2.94 -1.78 13.16
N GLN A 76 -2.12 -1.18 12.30
CA GLN A 76 -0.89 -0.49 12.67
C GLN A 76 -1.09 0.97 13.10
N LEU A 77 -2.28 1.52 13.03
CA LEU A 77 -2.52 2.94 13.36
C LEU A 77 -2.25 3.22 14.83
N THR A 78 -1.65 4.38 15.12
CA THR A 78 -1.41 4.86 16.50
C THR A 78 -2.47 5.86 16.95
N GLY A 79 -3.17 6.50 16.02
CA GLY A 79 -4.06 7.62 16.29
C GLY A 79 -3.33 8.96 16.52
N ILE A 80 -2.01 8.99 16.43
CA ILE A 80 -1.22 10.23 16.55
C ILE A 80 -1.42 11.07 15.29
N ASP A 81 -1.68 12.37 15.46
CA ASP A 81 -1.79 13.31 14.35
C ASP A 81 -0.40 13.54 13.70
N PRO A 82 -0.24 13.26 12.41
CA PRO A 82 1.03 13.48 11.70
C PRO A 82 1.58 14.91 11.77
N GLU A 83 0.73 15.92 11.89
CA GLU A 83 1.16 17.32 12.00
C GLU A 83 1.85 17.64 13.33
N THR A 84 1.69 16.79 14.35
CA THR A 84 2.32 16.98 15.68
C THR A 84 3.72 16.42 15.77
N VAL A 85 4.13 15.55 14.83
CA VAL A 85 5.44 14.88 14.86
C VAL A 85 6.46 15.51 13.93
N VAL A 86 6.06 16.51 13.13
CA VAL A 86 6.93 17.25 12.22
C VAL A 86 7.05 18.73 12.61
N ALA A 87 8.07 19.41 12.10
CA ALA A 87 8.23 20.86 12.31
C ALA A 87 7.06 21.65 11.68
N ALA A 88 6.79 22.83 12.20
CA ALA A 88 5.63 23.64 11.81
C ALA A 88 5.60 23.97 10.30
N ASP A 89 6.78 24.23 9.71
CA ASP A 89 6.96 24.54 8.29
C ASP A 89 6.86 23.31 7.37
N GLU A 90 6.79 22.09 7.95
CA GLU A 90 6.70 20.83 7.22
C GLU A 90 5.28 20.23 7.22
N ARG A 91 4.35 20.76 8.03
CA ARG A 91 3.00 20.24 8.22
C ARG A 91 2.20 20.09 6.94
N GLU A 92 2.37 21.01 5.99
CA GLU A 92 1.67 20.95 4.70
C GLU A 92 2.01 19.69 3.91
N GLN A 93 3.21 19.13 4.07
CA GLN A 93 3.63 17.92 3.38
C GLN A 93 2.98 16.64 3.94
N VAL A 94 2.47 16.68 5.16
CA VAL A 94 1.87 15.51 5.84
C VAL A 94 0.36 15.60 5.94
N ARG A 95 -0.21 16.79 5.81
CA ARG A 95 -1.64 17.05 5.98
C ARG A 95 -2.48 16.20 5.05
N GLY A 96 -3.39 15.38 5.63
CA GLY A 96 -4.33 14.53 4.90
C GLY A 96 -3.71 13.35 4.13
N ARG A 97 -2.37 13.23 4.06
CA ARG A 97 -1.68 12.20 3.26
C ARG A 97 -0.68 11.35 4.03
N ALA A 98 -0.54 11.58 5.33
CA ALA A 98 0.38 10.83 6.16
C ALA A 98 -0.33 10.12 7.31
N LEU A 99 0.31 9.09 7.85
CA LEU A 99 -0.14 8.32 9.01
C LEU A 99 1.05 8.05 9.93
N VAL A 100 0.86 8.24 11.24
CA VAL A 100 1.80 7.74 12.25
C VAL A 100 1.38 6.31 12.61
N VAL A 101 2.27 5.37 12.39
CA VAL A 101 2.01 3.94 12.53
C VAL A 101 3.02 3.27 13.45
N LYS A 102 2.65 2.13 14.02
CA LYS A 102 3.57 1.27 14.76
C LYS A 102 4.68 0.78 13.84
N ARG A 103 5.91 0.73 14.34
CA ARG A 103 7.04 0.10 13.66
C ARG A 103 6.91 -1.41 13.80
N LEU A 104 6.48 -2.07 12.74
CA LEU A 104 6.28 -3.51 12.69
C LEU A 104 7.25 -4.13 11.69
N THR A 105 7.61 -5.39 11.91
CA THR A 105 8.38 -6.19 10.94
C THR A 105 7.40 -6.78 9.92
N PRO A 106 7.50 -6.39 8.63
CA PRO A 106 6.63 -6.96 7.60
C PRO A 106 6.94 -8.43 7.39
N LEU A 107 5.90 -9.23 7.17
CA LEU A 107 6.08 -10.61 6.76
C LEU A 107 6.59 -10.64 5.30
N PRO A 108 7.46 -11.61 4.92
CA PRO A 108 7.96 -11.74 3.55
C PRO A 108 6.92 -12.38 2.61
N ILE A 109 5.65 -12.13 2.86
CA ILE A 109 4.51 -12.72 2.16
C ILE A 109 3.56 -11.62 1.73
N GLU A 110 3.18 -11.62 0.47
CA GLU A 110 2.09 -10.81 -0.05
C GLU A 110 0.78 -11.59 0.07
N ALA A 111 -0.15 -11.10 0.91
CA ALA A 111 -1.44 -11.73 1.15
C ALA A 111 -2.44 -11.30 0.08
N VAL A 112 -2.66 -12.12 -0.94
CA VAL A 112 -3.56 -11.81 -2.06
C VAL A 112 -4.83 -12.66 -1.97
N VAL A 113 -5.99 -12.01 -1.89
CA VAL A 113 -7.30 -12.65 -2.03
C VAL A 113 -7.82 -12.36 -3.43
N ARG A 114 -8.10 -13.42 -4.20
CA ARG A 114 -8.57 -13.31 -5.58
C ARG A 114 -10.05 -13.67 -5.68
N GLY A 115 -10.86 -12.72 -6.14
CA GLY A 115 -12.25 -12.97 -6.53
C GLY A 115 -12.41 -13.26 -8.03
N TYR A 116 -11.34 -13.05 -8.83
CA TYR A 116 -11.34 -13.15 -10.28
C TYR A 116 -10.05 -13.78 -10.79
N VAL A 117 -10.13 -14.46 -11.94
CA VAL A 117 -8.99 -15.09 -12.60
C VAL A 117 -8.29 -14.07 -13.50
N ILE A 118 -7.36 -13.28 -12.94
CA ILE A 118 -6.67 -12.20 -13.66
C ILE A 118 -5.20 -12.09 -13.27
N GLY A 119 -4.41 -11.39 -14.09
CA GLY A 119 -2.98 -11.13 -13.85
C GLY A 119 -2.16 -12.41 -13.79
N SER A 120 -1.26 -12.53 -12.82
CA SER A 120 -0.43 -13.72 -12.61
C SER A 120 -1.25 -14.98 -12.37
N GLY A 121 -2.40 -14.86 -11.71
CA GLY A 121 -3.30 -15.99 -11.47
C GLY A 121 -3.94 -16.53 -12.74
N TRP A 122 -4.21 -15.69 -13.75
CA TRP A 122 -4.65 -16.17 -15.06
C TRP A 122 -3.57 -17.01 -15.76
N LYS A 123 -2.34 -16.53 -15.72
CA LYS A 123 -1.20 -17.22 -16.31
C LYS A 123 -0.99 -18.60 -15.67
N ASP A 124 -0.97 -18.65 -14.33
CA ASP A 124 -0.85 -19.89 -13.56
C ASP A 124 -1.98 -20.90 -13.90
N TYR A 125 -3.22 -20.40 -13.98
CA TYR A 125 -4.39 -21.20 -14.37
C TYR A 125 -4.28 -21.75 -15.80
N GLN A 126 -3.82 -20.98 -16.76
CA GLN A 126 -3.62 -21.44 -18.14
C GLN A 126 -2.61 -22.58 -18.22
N ASP A 127 -1.53 -22.50 -17.42
CA ASP A 127 -0.45 -23.47 -17.45
C ASP A 127 -0.79 -24.75 -16.67
N THR A 128 -1.55 -24.64 -15.57
CA THR A 128 -1.69 -25.74 -14.60
C THR A 128 -3.14 -26.12 -14.27
N GLY A 129 -4.13 -25.31 -14.67
CA GLY A 129 -5.52 -25.48 -14.23
C GLY A 129 -5.76 -25.10 -12.75
N ALA A 130 -4.75 -24.47 -12.11
CA ALA A 130 -4.77 -24.13 -10.70
C ALA A 130 -4.19 -22.71 -10.48
N ILE A 131 -4.39 -22.14 -9.29
CA ILE A 131 -3.70 -20.92 -8.84
C ILE A 131 -3.09 -21.21 -7.46
N CYS A 132 -1.78 -21.06 -7.31
CA CYS A 132 -1.07 -21.43 -6.07
C CYS A 132 -1.41 -22.84 -5.58
N GLY A 133 -1.55 -23.82 -6.48
CA GLY A 133 -1.90 -25.20 -6.15
C GLY A 133 -3.39 -25.45 -5.87
N ILE A 134 -4.23 -24.42 -5.83
CA ILE A 134 -5.69 -24.55 -5.68
C ILE A 134 -6.29 -24.86 -7.05
N LYS A 135 -6.77 -26.09 -7.24
CA LYS A 135 -7.45 -26.50 -8.48
C LYS A 135 -8.74 -25.71 -8.69
N LEU A 136 -8.92 -25.22 -9.89
CA LEU A 136 -10.11 -24.45 -10.28
C LEU A 136 -10.93 -25.22 -11.35
N PRO A 137 -12.23 -24.88 -11.52
CA PRO A 137 -13.04 -25.44 -12.58
C PRO A 137 -12.41 -25.23 -13.96
N ALA A 138 -12.54 -26.21 -14.85
CA ALA A 138 -12.07 -26.08 -16.22
C ALA A 138 -12.92 -25.06 -17.01
N GLY A 139 -12.31 -24.43 -18.03
CA GLY A 139 -13.01 -23.55 -18.96
C GLY A 139 -13.26 -22.11 -18.44
N LEU A 140 -12.61 -21.72 -17.34
CA LEU A 140 -12.65 -20.31 -16.90
C LEU A 140 -11.99 -19.40 -17.93
N LYS A 141 -12.56 -18.22 -18.11
CA LYS A 141 -12.04 -17.17 -19.01
C LYS A 141 -11.24 -16.12 -18.21
N GLN A 142 -10.38 -15.41 -18.91
CA GLN A 142 -9.66 -14.28 -18.30
C GLN A 142 -10.66 -13.25 -17.72
N ALA A 143 -10.36 -12.74 -16.53
CA ALA A 143 -11.20 -11.85 -15.74
C ALA A 143 -12.56 -12.44 -15.30
N GLN A 144 -12.75 -13.74 -15.44
CA GLN A 144 -13.97 -14.39 -14.95
C GLN A 144 -13.98 -14.41 -13.41
N LYS A 145 -15.16 -14.14 -12.84
CA LYS A 145 -15.41 -14.24 -11.41
C LYS A 145 -15.28 -15.69 -10.95
N LEU A 146 -14.57 -15.90 -9.86
CA LEU A 146 -14.47 -17.21 -9.22
C LEU A 146 -15.75 -17.55 -8.47
N PRO A 147 -16.11 -18.84 -8.33
CA PRO A 147 -17.25 -19.29 -7.51
C PRO A 147 -17.17 -18.83 -6.06
N ALA A 148 -15.96 -18.81 -5.49
CA ALA A 148 -15.63 -18.24 -4.19
C ALA A 148 -14.24 -17.57 -4.25
N PRO A 149 -14.01 -16.52 -3.44
CA PRO A 149 -12.65 -15.96 -3.32
C PRO A 149 -11.66 -17.00 -2.82
N ILE A 150 -10.44 -16.96 -3.34
CA ILE A 150 -9.35 -17.84 -2.94
C ILE A 150 -8.20 -17.03 -2.37
N PHE A 151 -7.52 -17.56 -1.34
CA PHE A 151 -6.31 -16.98 -0.78
C PHE A 151 -5.09 -17.53 -1.49
N THR A 152 -4.30 -16.65 -2.10
CA THR A 152 -3.14 -17.00 -2.93
C THR A 152 -1.92 -16.21 -2.45
N PRO A 153 -1.25 -16.66 -1.36
CA PRO A 153 -0.08 -15.97 -0.86
C PRO A 153 1.04 -15.99 -1.90
N GLY A 154 1.66 -14.83 -2.12
CA GLY A 154 2.85 -14.68 -2.96
C GLY A 154 4.08 -14.38 -2.12
N GLN A 155 5.28 -14.66 -2.64
CA GLN A 155 6.49 -14.07 -2.06
C GLN A 155 6.52 -12.59 -2.41
N GLN A 156 6.73 -11.75 -1.41
CA GLN A 156 6.97 -10.32 -1.63
C GLN A 156 8.22 -10.19 -2.51
N GLY A 157 8.08 -9.52 -3.65
CA GLY A 157 9.02 -9.58 -4.75
C GLY A 157 10.46 -9.40 -4.29
N ARG A 158 11.30 -10.36 -4.60
CA ARG A 158 12.73 -10.10 -4.76
C ARG A 158 12.81 -9.09 -5.90
N SER A 159 13.27 -7.87 -5.62
CA SER A 159 13.71 -6.93 -6.65
C SER A 159 14.64 -7.70 -7.59
N ARG A 160 14.19 -7.84 -8.84
CA ARG A 160 15.05 -8.32 -9.93
C ARG A 160 15.99 -7.20 -10.31
#